data_ac3ef4556e8ad1730e13628d2ad63cd4
#
_entry.id   ac3ef4556e8ad1730e13628d2ad63cd4
#
_cell.length_a   1.000
_cell.length_b   1.000
_cell.length_c   1.000
_cell.angle_alpha   90.00
_cell.angle_beta   90.00
_cell.angle_gamma   90.00
#
_symmetry.space_group_name_H-M   'P 1'
#
loop_
_entity.id
_entity.type
_entity.pdbx_description
1 polymer ?
#
loop_
_entity_poly.entity_id
_entity_poly.type
_entity_poly.pdbx_seq_one_letter_code
_entity_poly.pdbx_strand_id
1 'polypeptide(L)'
;MKINFTLTVDNLRLPGEVYIPENTKGTSPALCLCHGIPSGQPGSSNDRGYPGLAERFCAAGFITLIFSFRGAGTAQGNLDMLGWTRDLKAAVDYLASVDTVDKSRLCLLGSSAGAAISVYVAANDPRVSSLVTLACPAEFSFLTDKRQARATIDHFRSIRLIRDAGFPTSVDEWLDGFNTVSPLRWIDKISPRPLLLIHGDKDDLVPVNHAQKLFEKAGEPKELVIIHGAGHRLRLEEKAVNTALDWLKATARP
;
A
#
# COMPACT_ATOMS: atom_id res chain seq x y z
N MET A 1 0.76 22.30 -3.87
CA MET A 1 0.13 22.17 -5.20
C MET A 1 -0.36 20.74 -5.41
N LYS A 2 -1.54 20.52 -6.03
CA LYS A 2 -2.09 19.20 -6.37
C LYS A 2 -2.14 19.05 -7.90
N ILE A 3 -1.69 17.90 -8.42
CA ILE A 3 -1.70 17.56 -9.85
C ILE A 3 -2.41 16.21 -10.00
N ASN A 4 -3.41 16.15 -10.87
CA ASN A 4 -4.04 14.89 -11.27
C ASN A 4 -3.27 14.29 -12.45
N PHE A 5 -3.09 12.97 -12.42
CA PHE A 5 -2.44 12.23 -13.50
C PHE A 5 -3.14 10.87 -13.74
N THR A 6 -2.73 10.18 -14.78
CA THR A 6 -3.20 8.83 -15.08
C THR A 6 -2.00 7.97 -15.45
N LEU A 7 -1.78 6.89 -14.71
CA LEU A 7 -0.84 5.85 -15.13
C LEU A 7 -1.50 4.98 -16.20
N THR A 8 -0.71 4.52 -17.16
CA THR A 8 -1.13 3.49 -18.12
C THR A 8 -0.28 2.26 -17.88
N VAL A 9 -0.91 1.18 -17.41
CA VAL A 9 -0.26 -0.10 -17.07
C VAL A 9 -1.06 -1.23 -17.71
N ASP A 10 -0.41 -2.08 -18.49
CA ASP A 10 -1.09 -3.18 -19.22
C ASP A 10 -2.31 -2.69 -20.04
N ASN A 11 -2.22 -1.52 -20.66
CA ASN A 11 -3.30 -0.81 -21.36
C ASN A 11 -4.49 -0.38 -20.46
N LEU A 12 -4.36 -0.45 -19.14
CA LEU A 12 -5.36 0.02 -18.18
C LEU A 12 -5.03 1.44 -17.72
N ARG A 13 -6.06 2.26 -17.55
CA ARG A 13 -5.95 3.63 -17.04
C ARG A 13 -6.19 3.63 -15.52
N LEU A 14 -5.19 4.08 -14.75
CA LEU A 14 -5.20 4.13 -13.31
C LEU A 14 -5.09 5.60 -12.88
N PRO A 15 -6.15 6.22 -12.39
CA PRO A 15 -6.11 7.61 -11.96
C PRO A 15 -5.32 7.77 -10.67
N GLY A 16 -4.61 8.89 -10.56
CA GLY A 16 -3.84 9.23 -9.37
C GLY A 16 -3.74 10.74 -9.19
N GLU A 17 -3.22 11.10 -8.03
CA GLU A 17 -2.97 12.48 -7.63
C GLU A 17 -1.58 12.57 -7.00
N VAL A 18 -0.84 13.62 -7.35
CA VAL A 18 0.41 13.96 -6.67
C VAL A 18 0.26 15.30 -5.97
N TYR A 19 0.69 15.34 -4.72
CA TYR A 19 0.67 16.51 -3.85
C TYR A 19 2.11 16.97 -3.65
N ILE A 20 2.41 18.18 -4.07
CA ILE A 20 3.74 18.78 -4.00
C ILE A 20 3.72 19.89 -2.94
N PRO A 21 4.62 19.85 -1.94
CA PRO A 21 4.68 20.88 -0.91
C PRO A 21 4.92 22.26 -1.51
N GLU A 22 4.33 23.28 -0.92
CA GLU A 22 4.63 24.67 -1.25
C GLU A 22 5.97 25.07 -0.63
N ASN A 23 6.72 25.94 -1.31
CA ASN A 23 8.01 26.48 -0.83
C ASN A 23 9.15 25.46 -0.67
N THR A 24 9.18 24.38 -1.41
CA THR A 24 10.33 23.49 -1.45
C THR A 24 11.53 24.17 -2.11
N LYS A 25 12.62 24.32 -1.35
CA LYS A 25 13.91 24.71 -1.90
C LYS A 25 14.68 23.43 -2.27
N GLY A 26 14.83 23.15 -3.57
CA GLY A 26 15.50 21.94 -4.04
C GLY A 26 14.55 20.71 -4.14
N THR A 27 15.09 19.52 -3.90
CA THR A 27 14.34 18.27 -3.97
C THR A 27 13.74 17.88 -2.60
N SER A 28 12.60 17.17 -2.63
CA SER A 28 11.89 16.67 -1.45
C SER A 28 11.83 15.13 -1.44
N PRO A 29 11.78 14.51 -0.24
CA PRO A 29 11.48 13.08 -0.16
C PRO A 29 10.10 12.81 -0.77
N ALA A 30 9.95 11.64 -1.38
CA ALA A 30 8.69 11.21 -1.96
C ALA A 30 8.05 10.07 -1.17
N LEU A 31 6.73 10.05 -1.14
CA LEU A 31 5.93 9.03 -0.49
C LEU A 31 4.80 8.56 -1.40
N CYS A 32 4.74 7.25 -1.68
CA CYS A 32 3.57 6.65 -2.31
C CYS A 32 2.68 5.99 -1.25
N LEU A 33 1.41 6.41 -1.20
CA LEU A 33 0.40 5.83 -0.31
C LEU A 33 -0.39 4.76 -1.07
N CYS A 34 -0.36 3.52 -0.58
CA CYS A 34 -0.96 2.35 -1.22
C CYS A 34 -2.16 1.88 -0.41
N HIS A 35 -3.37 1.97 -1.00
CA HIS A 35 -4.59 1.52 -0.34
C HIS A 35 -4.70 -0.01 -0.30
N GLY A 36 -5.45 -0.54 0.68
CA GLY A 36 -5.83 -1.95 0.75
C GLY A 36 -6.99 -2.30 -0.19
N ILE A 37 -7.46 -3.55 -0.11
CA ILE A 37 -8.70 -3.97 -0.79
C ILE A 37 -9.87 -3.17 -0.20
N PRO A 38 -10.64 -2.42 -1.01
CA PRO A 38 -11.82 -1.70 -0.53
C PRO A 38 -12.89 -2.64 0.03
N SER A 39 -13.49 -2.26 1.15
CA SER A 39 -14.54 -3.09 1.78
C SER A 39 -15.89 -3.03 1.06
N GLY A 40 -16.04 -2.13 0.08
CA GLY A 40 -17.34 -1.84 -0.55
C GLY A 40 -18.30 -1.01 0.31
N GLN A 41 -17.93 -0.71 1.56
CA GLN A 41 -18.73 0.11 2.47
C GLN A 41 -18.39 1.59 2.33
N PRO A 42 -19.38 2.49 2.42
CA PRO A 42 -19.11 3.93 2.47
C PRO A 42 -18.19 4.27 3.64
N GLY A 43 -17.29 5.24 3.43
CA GLY A 43 -16.54 5.84 4.53
C GLY A 43 -17.45 6.61 5.49
N SER A 44 -16.99 6.87 6.72
CA SER A 44 -17.67 7.80 7.60
C SER A 44 -17.63 9.22 7.01
N SER A 45 -18.60 10.07 7.38
CA SER A 45 -18.67 11.47 6.90
C SER A 45 -17.40 12.29 7.21
N ASN A 46 -16.63 11.90 8.21
CA ASN A 46 -15.39 12.57 8.61
C ASN A 46 -14.14 11.93 7.97
N ASP A 47 -14.29 10.83 7.21
CA ASP A 47 -13.17 10.18 6.54
C ASP A 47 -12.81 10.93 5.25
N ARG A 48 -11.74 11.71 5.30
CA ARG A 48 -11.22 12.43 4.14
C ARG A 48 -10.49 11.53 3.13
N GLY A 49 -10.44 10.22 3.41
CA GLY A 49 -9.81 9.23 2.55
C GLY A 49 -8.31 9.40 2.38
N TYR A 50 -7.79 8.80 1.32
CA TYR A 50 -6.37 8.93 0.94
C TYR A 50 -5.99 10.35 0.51
N PRO A 51 -6.86 11.17 -0.13
CA PRO A 51 -6.56 12.58 -0.36
C PRO A 51 -6.23 13.36 0.91
N GLY A 52 -7.03 13.21 1.98
CA GLY A 52 -6.75 13.87 3.25
C GLY A 52 -5.46 13.39 3.92
N LEU A 53 -5.14 12.10 3.77
CA LEU A 53 -3.87 11.56 4.25
C LEU A 53 -2.69 12.12 3.42
N ALA A 54 -2.83 12.21 2.10
CA ALA A 54 -1.81 12.77 1.21
C ALA A 54 -1.54 14.25 1.53
N GLU A 55 -2.56 15.04 1.78
CA GLU A 55 -2.41 16.44 2.21
C GLU A 55 -1.60 16.56 3.50
N ARG A 56 -1.83 15.66 4.46
CA ARG A 56 -1.11 15.65 5.73
C ARG A 56 0.39 15.36 5.56
N PHE A 57 0.76 14.34 4.77
CA PHE A 57 2.15 14.03 4.48
C PHE A 57 2.80 15.11 3.60
N CYS A 58 2.04 15.69 2.66
CA CYS A 58 2.50 16.82 1.85
C CYS A 58 2.81 18.04 2.71
N ALA A 59 1.94 18.40 3.66
CA ALA A 59 2.19 19.48 4.62
C ALA A 59 3.43 19.23 5.50
N ALA A 60 3.83 17.97 5.66
CA ALA A 60 5.03 17.57 6.39
C ALA A 60 6.31 17.57 5.53
N GLY A 61 6.21 17.95 4.25
CA GLY A 61 7.36 18.12 3.34
C GLY A 61 7.60 16.98 2.35
N PHE A 62 6.70 15.97 2.28
CA PHE A 62 6.81 14.88 1.32
C PHE A 62 6.07 15.21 0.02
N ILE A 63 6.68 14.95 -1.13
CA ILE A 63 5.92 14.83 -2.37
C ILE A 63 5.13 13.53 -2.26
N THR A 64 3.80 13.64 -2.14
CA THR A 64 2.95 12.50 -1.81
C THR A 64 2.10 12.11 -2.99
N LEU A 65 2.18 10.86 -3.40
CA LEU A 65 1.40 10.28 -4.48
C LEU A 65 0.36 9.30 -3.91
N ILE A 66 -0.85 9.43 -4.43
CA ILE A 66 -1.92 8.43 -4.27
C ILE A 66 -2.42 8.02 -5.65
N PHE A 67 -2.86 6.80 -5.78
CA PHE A 67 -3.48 6.28 -7.00
C PHE A 67 -4.45 5.15 -6.66
N SER A 68 -5.30 4.78 -7.61
CA SER A 68 -6.16 3.61 -7.46
C SER A 68 -5.56 2.42 -8.19
N PHE A 69 -5.32 1.33 -7.47
CA PHE A 69 -4.96 0.05 -8.08
C PHE A 69 -6.06 -0.44 -9.03
N ARG A 70 -5.69 -1.22 -10.07
CA ARG A 70 -6.65 -1.81 -11.00
C ARG A 70 -7.81 -2.50 -10.28
N GLY A 71 -9.02 -2.36 -10.80
CA GLY A 71 -10.25 -2.85 -10.19
C GLY A 71 -10.80 -1.96 -9.07
N ALA A 72 -10.02 -1.08 -8.45
CA ALA A 72 -10.47 -0.23 -7.35
C ALA A 72 -10.95 1.15 -7.83
N GLY A 73 -11.97 1.70 -7.17
CA GLY A 73 -12.48 3.04 -7.44
C GLY A 73 -12.87 3.23 -8.91
N THR A 74 -12.27 4.23 -9.57
CA THR A 74 -12.46 4.52 -10.99
C THR A 74 -11.35 3.94 -11.89
N ALA A 75 -10.37 3.23 -11.32
CA ALA A 75 -9.34 2.55 -12.10
C ALA A 75 -9.93 1.41 -12.93
N GLN A 76 -9.42 1.23 -14.13
CA GLN A 76 -9.83 0.14 -15.02
C GLN A 76 -9.33 -1.23 -14.54
N GLY A 77 -9.81 -2.32 -15.16
CA GLY A 77 -9.42 -3.68 -14.89
C GLY A 77 -10.12 -4.31 -13.69
N ASN A 78 -9.53 -5.39 -13.20
CA ASN A 78 -10.05 -6.23 -12.12
C ASN A 78 -9.02 -6.39 -11.01
N LEU A 79 -9.47 -6.76 -9.81
CA LEU A 79 -8.57 -7.13 -8.70
C LEU A 79 -7.66 -8.29 -9.12
N ASP A 80 -6.39 -7.98 -9.27
CA ASP A 80 -5.32 -8.90 -9.62
C ASP A 80 -4.06 -8.52 -8.83
N MET A 81 -3.62 -9.38 -7.93
CA MET A 81 -2.50 -9.06 -7.04
C MET A 81 -1.17 -8.91 -7.78
N LEU A 82 -0.93 -9.69 -8.82
CA LEU A 82 0.27 -9.50 -9.66
C LEU A 82 0.14 -8.23 -10.51
N GLY A 83 -1.07 -7.91 -10.95
CA GLY A 83 -1.35 -6.62 -11.58
C GLY A 83 -1.07 -5.45 -10.64
N TRP A 84 -1.46 -5.52 -9.37
CA TRP A 84 -1.18 -4.50 -8.37
C TRP A 84 0.33 -4.26 -8.17
N THR A 85 1.17 -5.29 -8.29
CA THR A 85 2.63 -5.07 -8.23
C THR A 85 3.13 -4.23 -9.39
N ARG A 86 2.60 -4.45 -10.61
CA ARG A 86 2.94 -3.66 -11.80
C ARG A 86 2.41 -2.22 -11.69
N ASP A 87 1.20 -2.06 -11.12
CA ASP A 87 0.60 -0.74 -10.88
C ASP A 87 1.46 0.09 -9.93
N LEU A 88 1.88 -0.49 -8.79
CA LEU A 88 2.74 0.20 -7.84
C LEU A 88 4.12 0.49 -8.43
N LYS A 89 4.68 -0.45 -9.20
CA LYS A 89 5.96 -0.19 -9.88
C LYS A 89 5.85 1.02 -10.81
N ALA A 90 4.77 1.15 -11.57
CA ALA A 90 4.53 2.32 -12.43
C ALA A 90 4.37 3.62 -11.61
N ALA A 91 3.76 3.56 -10.43
CA ALA A 91 3.68 4.71 -9.52
C ALA A 91 5.07 5.11 -8.98
N VAL A 92 5.93 4.15 -8.65
CA VAL A 92 7.34 4.38 -8.30
C VAL A 92 8.11 5.00 -9.48
N ASP A 93 7.93 4.48 -10.69
CA ASP A 93 8.55 5.01 -11.91
C ASP A 93 8.12 6.47 -12.16
N TYR A 94 6.82 6.77 -11.97
CA TYR A 94 6.31 8.13 -12.08
C TYR A 94 6.94 9.06 -11.04
N LEU A 95 6.98 8.69 -9.76
CA LEU A 95 7.64 9.50 -8.72
C LEU A 95 9.11 9.74 -9.03
N ALA A 96 9.83 8.71 -9.48
CA ALA A 96 11.24 8.83 -9.85
C ALA A 96 11.47 9.73 -11.08
N SER A 97 10.44 9.98 -11.89
CA SER A 97 10.50 10.88 -13.06
C SER A 97 10.25 12.36 -12.70
N VAL A 98 9.73 12.66 -11.51
CA VAL A 98 9.44 14.02 -11.09
C VAL A 98 10.74 14.71 -10.66
N ASP A 99 11.09 15.83 -11.30
CA ASP A 99 12.39 16.52 -11.09
C ASP A 99 12.60 17.00 -9.65
N THR A 100 11.53 17.37 -8.95
CA THR A 100 11.59 17.86 -7.57
C THR A 100 11.63 16.73 -6.53
N VAL A 101 11.60 15.47 -6.95
CA VAL A 101 11.74 14.31 -6.05
C VAL A 101 13.22 14.02 -5.79
N ASP A 102 13.56 13.87 -4.52
CA ASP A 102 14.81 13.26 -4.10
C ASP A 102 14.74 11.74 -4.30
N LYS A 103 15.38 11.27 -5.35
CA LYS A 103 15.32 9.86 -5.78
C LYS A 103 15.98 8.90 -4.77
N SER A 104 16.82 9.41 -3.87
CA SER A 104 17.41 8.61 -2.78
C SER A 104 16.48 8.43 -1.59
N ARG A 105 15.37 9.19 -1.54
CA ARG A 105 14.39 9.20 -0.44
C ARG A 105 12.97 8.95 -0.96
N LEU A 106 12.78 7.84 -1.67
CA LEU A 106 11.49 7.38 -2.15
C LEU A 106 10.93 6.32 -1.20
N CYS A 107 9.86 6.67 -0.49
CA CYS A 107 9.27 5.87 0.56
C CYS A 107 7.93 5.26 0.10
N LEU A 108 7.56 4.11 0.65
CA LEU A 108 6.22 3.54 0.51
C LEU A 108 5.51 3.49 1.86
N LEU A 109 4.21 3.76 1.87
CA LEU A 109 3.32 3.48 2.99
C LEU A 109 2.12 2.70 2.45
N GLY A 110 2.02 1.43 2.83
CA GLY A 110 0.93 0.56 2.42
C GLY A 110 -0.01 0.22 3.56
N SER A 111 -1.30 0.04 3.25
CA SER A 111 -2.31 -0.41 4.19
C SER A 111 -2.90 -1.75 3.74
N SER A 112 -3.00 -2.74 4.65
CA SER A 112 -3.62 -4.05 4.39
C SER A 112 -2.99 -4.74 3.16
N ALA A 113 -3.78 -5.14 2.15
CA ALA A 113 -3.26 -5.69 0.90
C ALA A 113 -2.30 -4.75 0.17
N GLY A 114 -2.51 -3.42 0.24
CA GLY A 114 -1.55 -2.45 -0.30
C GLY A 114 -0.20 -2.48 0.41
N ALA A 115 -0.18 -2.82 1.70
CA ALA A 115 1.07 -3.05 2.44
C ALA A 115 1.79 -4.31 1.93
N ALA A 116 1.05 -5.39 1.64
CA ALA A 116 1.62 -6.60 1.07
C ALA A 116 2.26 -6.35 -0.31
N ILE A 117 1.57 -5.59 -1.16
CA ILE A 117 2.11 -5.16 -2.47
C ILE A 117 3.34 -4.27 -2.28
N SER A 118 3.31 -3.36 -1.28
CA SER A 118 4.47 -2.50 -0.98
C SER A 118 5.68 -3.30 -0.51
N VAL A 119 5.48 -4.35 0.30
CA VAL A 119 6.56 -5.29 0.68
C VAL A 119 7.14 -5.97 -0.56
N TYR A 120 6.29 -6.51 -1.43
CA TYR A 120 6.74 -7.15 -2.67
C TYR A 120 7.56 -6.21 -3.55
N VAL A 121 7.03 -5.00 -3.81
CA VAL A 121 7.70 -4.02 -4.67
C VAL A 121 8.99 -3.53 -4.02
N ALA A 122 8.99 -3.19 -2.73
CA ALA A 122 10.20 -2.79 -2.03
C ALA A 122 11.29 -3.87 -2.06
N ALA A 123 10.92 -5.15 -1.94
CA ALA A 123 11.87 -6.25 -2.03
C ALA A 123 12.53 -6.40 -3.42
N ASN A 124 11.85 -5.93 -4.48
CA ASN A 124 12.29 -6.10 -5.88
C ASN A 124 12.71 -4.78 -6.55
N ASP A 125 12.57 -3.64 -5.88
CA ASP A 125 12.97 -2.33 -6.41
C ASP A 125 13.86 -1.59 -5.40
N PRO A 126 15.18 -1.51 -5.65
CA PRO A 126 16.12 -0.88 -4.72
C PRO A 126 15.96 0.65 -4.60
N ARG A 127 15.18 1.28 -5.47
CA ARG A 127 14.87 2.72 -5.38
C ARG A 127 13.99 3.06 -4.19
N VAL A 128 13.21 2.09 -3.68
CA VAL A 128 12.42 2.26 -2.46
C VAL A 128 13.37 2.32 -1.27
N SER A 129 13.54 3.48 -0.67
CA SER A 129 14.51 3.74 0.39
C SER A 129 14.03 3.31 1.78
N SER A 130 12.72 3.30 2.02
CA SER A 130 12.11 2.86 3.28
C SER A 130 10.65 2.44 3.10
N LEU A 131 10.14 1.64 4.02
CA LEU A 131 8.78 1.11 3.97
C LEU A 131 8.06 1.23 5.31
N VAL A 132 6.83 1.74 5.29
CA VAL A 132 5.87 1.68 6.39
C VAL A 132 4.70 0.78 5.99
N THR A 133 4.29 -0.11 6.88
CA THR A 133 3.11 -0.95 6.68
C THR A 133 2.08 -0.72 7.78
N LEU A 134 0.82 -0.58 7.42
CA LEU A 134 -0.32 -0.49 8.32
C LEU A 134 -1.19 -1.74 8.17
N ALA A 135 -1.38 -2.50 9.24
CA ALA A 135 -2.24 -3.70 9.27
C ALA A 135 -1.91 -4.70 8.14
N CYS A 136 -0.61 -4.96 7.93
CA CYS A 136 -0.13 -5.82 6.85
C CYS A 136 -0.42 -7.30 7.14
N PRO A 137 -1.09 -8.04 6.23
CA PRO A 137 -1.18 -9.48 6.35
C PRO A 137 0.20 -10.13 6.10
N ALA A 138 0.56 -11.13 6.85
CA ALA A 138 1.78 -11.91 6.60
C ALA A 138 1.61 -12.83 5.37
N GLU A 139 0.39 -13.31 5.19
CA GLU A 139 -0.02 -14.21 4.11
C GLU A 139 -1.53 -14.02 3.85
N PHE A 140 -2.03 -14.58 2.75
CA PHE A 140 -3.42 -14.49 2.33
C PHE A 140 -4.17 -15.83 2.41
N SER A 141 -3.79 -16.72 3.33
CA SER A 141 -4.39 -18.04 3.47
C SER A 141 -5.92 -17.99 3.62
N PHE A 142 -6.44 -16.93 4.26
CA PHE A 142 -7.89 -16.70 4.42
C PHE A 142 -8.62 -16.33 3.11
N LEU A 143 -7.91 -15.91 2.05
CA LEU A 143 -8.47 -15.60 0.72
C LEU A 143 -8.15 -16.68 -0.33
N THR A 144 -7.20 -17.56 -0.07
CA THR A 144 -6.67 -18.51 -1.06
C THR A 144 -7.19 -19.95 -0.87
N ASP A 145 -8.18 -20.16 0.01
CA ASP A 145 -8.84 -21.45 0.11
C ASP A 145 -9.63 -21.74 -1.18
N LYS A 146 -9.15 -22.70 -1.96
CA LYS A 146 -9.75 -23.09 -3.26
C LYS A 146 -11.23 -23.47 -3.14
N ARG A 147 -11.64 -24.01 -1.98
CA ARG A 147 -13.04 -24.39 -1.72
C ARG A 147 -13.96 -23.16 -1.63
N GLN A 148 -13.42 -22.02 -1.27
CA GLN A 148 -14.14 -20.75 -1.14
C GLN A 148 -13.88 -19.78 -2.30
N ALA A 149 -13.02 -20.16 -3.26
CA ALA A 149 -12.58 -19.28 -4.35
C ALA A 149 -13.76 -18.64 -5.11
N ARG A 150 -14.82 -19.43 -5.39
CA ARG A 150 -16.02 -18.92 -6.07
C ARG A 150 -16.71 -17.84 -5.22
N ALA A 151 -16.94 -18.11 -3.95
CA ALA A 151 -17.57 -17.15 -3.03
C ALA A 151 -16.74 -15.87 -2.90
N THR A 152 -15.41 -16.00 -2.84
CA THR A 152 -14.48 -14.86 -2.82
C THR A 152 -14.57 -14.01 -4.10
N ILE A 153 -14.59 -14.65 -5.27
CA ILE A 153 -14.75 -13.96 -6.56
C ILE A 153 -16.12 -13.27 -6.63
N ASP A 154 -17.20 -13.96 -6.24
CA ASP A 154 -18.56 -13.40 -6.26
C ASP A 154 -18.68 -12.23 -5.27
N HIS A 155 -18.03 -12.29 -4.12
CA HIS A 155 -17.92 -11.15 -3.21
C HIS A 155 -17.20 -9.97 -3.88
N PHE A 156 -16.05 -10.17 -4.52
CA PHE A 156 -15.33 -9.09 -5.20
C PHE A 156 -16.09 -8.53 -6.42
N ARG A 157 -16.92 -9.34 -7.07
CA ARG A 157 -17.87 -8.86 -8.08
C ARG A 157 -18.96 -7.99 -7.47
N SER A 158 -19.53 -8.40 -6.34
CA SER A 158 -20.60 -7.65 -5.67
C SER A 158 -20.18 -6.24 -5.25
N ILE A 159 -18.92 -6.08 -4.85
CA ILE A 159 -18.31 -4.78 -4.51
C ILE A 159 -17.54 -4.12 -5.67
N ARG A 160 -17.72 -4.64 -6.90
CA ARG A 160 -17.18 -4.08 -8.15
C ARG A 160 -15.66 -3.98 -8.23
N LEU A 161 -14.94 -4.84 -7.54
CA LEU A 161 -13.49 -5.00 -7.69
C LEU A 161 -13.13 -5.95 -8.85
N ILE A 162 -14.04 -6.89 -9.17
CA ILE A 162 -14.03 -7.69 -10.39
C ILE A 162 -15.24 -7.25 -11.21
N ARG A 163 -15.01 -6.75 -12.42
CA ARG A 163 -16.05 -6.17 -13.28
C ARG A 163 -16.30 -7.00 -14.51
N ASP A 164 -15.26 -7.67 -15.03
CA ASP A 164 -15.38 -8.47 -16.25
C ASP A 164 -15.91 -9.85 -15.91
N ALA A 165 -16.96 -10.27 -16.63
CA ALA A 165 -17.63 -11.55 -16.38
C ALA A 165 -16.68 -12.76 -16.59
N GLY A 166 -15.73 -12.65 -17.53
CA GLY A 166 -14.75 -13.69 -17.83
C GLY A 166 -13.50 -13.67 -16.94
N PHE A 167 -13.38 -12.71 -15.98
CA PHE A 167 -12.25 -12.68 -15.08
C PHE A 167 -12.59 -13.35 -13.73
N PRO A 168 -11.64 -14.10 -13.10
CA PRO A 168 -10.34 -14.48 -13.65
C PRO A 168 -10.47 -15.58 -14.72
N THR A 169 -9.56 -15.58 -15.70
CA THR A 169 -9.52 -16.62 -16.75
C THR A 169 -9.05 -17.97 -16.18
N SER A 170 -8.23 -17.93 -15.14
CA SER A 170 -7.79 -19.08 -14.35
C SER A 170 -7.91 -18.73 -12.86
N VAL A 171 -8.76 -19.45 -12.14
CA VAL A 171 -8.94 -19.25 -10.69
C VAL A 171 -7.68 -19.64 -9.94
N ASP A 172 -7.02 -20.70 -10.33
CA ASP A 172 -5.77 -21.15 -9.68
C ASP A 172 -4.65 -20.11 -9.82
N GLU A 173 -4.43 -19.57 -11.00
CA GLU A 173 -3.43 -18.52 -11.22
C GLU A 173 -3.75 -17.23 -10.45
N TRP A 174 -5.04 -16.87 -10.39
CA TRP A 174 -5.48 -15.71 -9.63
C TRP A 174 -5.24 -15.87 -8.12
N LEU A 175 -5.54 -17.05 -7.56
CA LEU A 175 -5.22 -17.38 -6.17
C LEU A 175 -3.71 -17.43 -5.93
N ASP A 176 -2.93 -17.97 -6.85
CA ASP A 176 -1.47 -18.01 -6.76
C ASP A 176 -0.85 -16.61 -6.80
N GLY A 177 -1.53 -15.64 -7.40
CA GLY A 177 -1.14 -14.23 -7.32
C GLY A 177 -1.07 -13.74 -5.87
N PHE A 178 -2.06 -14.07 -5.02
CA PHE A 178 -2.03 -13.74 -3.58
C PHE A 178 -0.88 -14.45 -2.85
N ASN A 179 -0.66 -15.72 -3.16
CA ASN A 179 0.44 -16.49 -2.58
C ASN A 179 1.81 -15.91 -2.96
N THR A 180 1.95 -15.49 -4.21
CA THR A 180 3.19 -14.90 -4.74
C THR A 180 3.56 -13.61 -4.03
N VAL A 181 2.59 -12.74 -3.76
CA VAL A 181 2.84 -11.44 -3.10
C VAL A 181 2.78 -11.53 -1.57
N SER A 182 2.60 -12.71 -0.98
CA SER A 182 2.56 -12.90 0.48
C SER A 182 3.82 -12.35 1.15
N PRO A 183 3.71 -11.38 2.06
CA PRO A 183 4.85 -10.65 2.63
C PRO A 183 5.90 -11.52 3.32
N LEU A 184 5.52 -12.63 3.94
CA LEU A 184 6.49 -13.57 4.52
C LEU A 184 7.52 -14.11 3.52
N ARG A 185 7.27 -14.05 2.22
CA ARG A 185 8.20 -14.51 1.18
C ARG A 185 9.24 -13.45 0.82
N TRP A 186 9.03 -12.19 1.23
CA TRP A 186 9.75 -11.05 0.67
C TRP A 186 10.33 -10.10 1.70
N ILE A 187 9.77 -10.06 2.93
CA ILE A 187 10.05 -9.00 3.90
C ILE A 187 11.52 -8.97 4.36
N ASP A 188 12.18 -10.12 4.39
CA ASP A 188 13.61 -10.24 4.72
C ASP A 188 14.53 -9.60 3.66
N LYS A 189 14.05 -9.44 2.42
CA LYS A 189 14.78 -8.82 1.31
C LYS A 189 14.73 -7.29 1.32
N ILE A 190 14.01 -6.68 2.25
CA ILE A 190 13.97 -5.22 2.40
C ILE A 190 15.26 -4.73 3.05
N SER A 191 15.81 -5.47 4.02
CA SER A 191 17.08 -5.13 4.67
C SER A 191 18.20 -4.90 3.62
N PRO A 192 19.10 -3.92 3.83
CA PRO A 192 19.27 -3.07 5.03
C PRO A 192 18.43 -1.78 5.02
N ARG A 193 17.37 -1.69 4.23
CA ARG A 193 16.50 -0.50 4.18
C ARG A 193 15.53 -0.51 5.35
N PRO A 194 15.29 0.67 5.99
CA PRO A 194 14.43 0.78 7.16
C PRO A 194 12.98 0.32 6.91
N LEU A 195 12.44 -0.43 7.87
CA LEU A 195 11.09 -0.97 7.85
C LEU A 195 10.35 -0.64 9.15
N LEU A 196 9.16 -0.05 9.05
CA LEU A 196 8.24 0.14 10.17
C LEU A 196 6.96 -0.68 9.95
N LEU A 197 6.63 -1.54 10.90
CA LEU A 197 5.37 -2.28 10.96
C LEU A 197 4.47 -1.63 12.01
N ILE A 198 3.24 -1.22 11.63
CA ILE A 198 2.24 -0.68 12.56
C ILE A 198 1.00 -1.57 12.50
N HIS A 199 0.52 -2.04 13.67
CA HIS A 199 -0.64 -2.92 13.73
C HIS A 199 -1.54 -2.59 14.92
N GLY A 200 -2.86 -2.82 14.77
CA GLY A 200 -3.82 -2.69 15.86
C GLY A 200 -3.98 -4.01 16.62
N ASP A 201 -4.04 -3.98 17.95
CA ASP A 201 -4.24 -5.19 18.75
C ASP A 201 -5.69 -5.70 18.73
N LYS A 202 -6.62 -4.91 18.18
CA LYS A 202 -8.04 -5.25 17.99
C LYS A 202 -8.40 -5.44 16.52
N ASP A 203 -7.41 -5.72 15.68
CA ASP A 203 -7.63 -6.04 14.27
C ASP A 203 -8.23 -7.46 14.16
N ASP A 204 -9.51 -7.53 13.82
CA ASP A 204 -10.28 -8.77 13.65
C ASP A 204 -10.24 -9.30 12.21
N LEU A 205 -9.77 -8.48 11.26
CA LEU A 205 -9.61 -8.87 9.86
C LEU A 205 -8.22 -9.47 9.59
N VAL A 206 -7.18 -8.83 10.11
CA VAL A 206 -5.79 -9.29 10.04
C VAL A 206 -5.24 -9.30 11.48
N PRO A 207 -5.33 -10.43 12.19
CA PRO A 207 -4.90 -10.52 13.59
C PRO A 207 -3.45 -10.07 13.79
N VAL A 208 -3.17 -9.48 14.95
CA VAL A 208 -1.86 -8.86 15.29
C VAL A 208 -0.67 -9.82 15.19
N ASN A 209 -0.89 -11.13 15.29
CA ASN A 209 0.14 -12.14 15.10
C ASN A 209 0.74 -12.13 13.68
N HIS A 210 0.03 -11.60 12.67
CA HIS A 210 0.60 -11.37 11.35
C HIS A 210 1.78 -10.38 11.42
N ALA A 211 1.62 -9.28 12.14
CA ALA A 211 2.71 -8.30 12.32
C ALA A 211 3.89 -8.90 13.10
N GLN A 212 3.62 -9.73 14.10
CA GLN A 212 4.66 -10.43 14.86
C GLN A 212 5.49 -11.37 13.97
N LYS A 213 4.82 -12.21 13.16
CA LYS A 213 5.48 -13.08 12.17
C LYS A 213 6.33 -12.29 11.17
N LEU A 214 5.83 -11.17 10.70
CA LEU A 214 6.55 -10.30 9.77
C LEU A 214 7.77 -9.67 10.45
N PHE A 215 7.62 -9.19 11.68
CA PHE A 215 8.73 -8.62 12.44
C PHE A 215 9.82 -9.65 12.72
N GLU A 216 9.46 -10.87 13.12
CA GLU A 216 10.42 -11.96 13.32
C GLU A 216 11.21 -12.29 12.06
N LYS A 217 10.53 -12.30 10.90
CA LYS A 217 11.14 -12.65 9.60
C LYS A 217 11.97 -11.51 8.98
N ALA A 218 11.62 -10.26 9.23
CA ALA A 218 12.30 -9.10 8.64
C ALA A 218 13.75 -8.97 9.13
N GLY A 219 14.64 -8.51 8.25
CA GLY A 219 16.00 -8.11 8.61
C GLY A 219 16.05 -6.68 9.17
N GLU A 220 17.19 -6.34 9.82
CA GLU A 220 17.42 -4.99 10.37
C GLU A 220 17.74 -3.96 9.26
N PRO A 221 17.46 -2.65 9.50
CA PRO A 221 16.75 -2.07 10.66
C PRO A 221 15.24 -2.21 10.52
N LYS A 222 14.58 -2.60 11.60
CA LYS A 222 13.13 -2.81 11.66
C LYS A 222 12.53 -2.34 12.97
N GLU A 223 11.29 -1.87 12.91
CA GLU A 223 10.52 -1.47 14.09
C GLU A 223 9.10 -2.05 14.01
N LEU A 224 8.52 -2.40 15.17
CA LEU A 224 7.13 -2.83 15.30
C LEU A 224 6.44 -1.96 16.35
N VAL A 225 5.34 -1.32 15.96
CA VAL A 225 4.49 -0.52 16.84
C VAL A 225 3.09 -1.10 16.87
N ILE A 226 2.63 -1.47 18.06
CA ILE A 226 1.24 -1.91 18.29
C ILE A 226 0.41 -0.74 18.79
N ILE A 227 -0.69 -0.46 18.11
CA ILE A 227 -1.66 0.56 18.50
C ILE A 227 -2.76 -0.09 19.34
N HIS A 228 -2.70 0.12 20.66
CA HIS A 228 -3.65 -0.48 21.58
C HIS A 228 -5.07 0.04 21.37
N GLY A 229 -6.03 -0.86 21.31
CA GLY A 229 -7.45 -0.59 21.09
C GLY A 229 -7.82 -0.38 19.62
N ALA A 230 -6.85 -0.27 18.71
CA ALA A 230 -7.11 -0.02 17.30
C ALA A 230 -7.45 -1.31 16.53
N GLY A 231 -8.41 -1.20 15.61
CA GLY A 231 -8.77 -2.23 14.64
C GLY A 231 -8.01 -2.12 13.33
N HIS A 232 -8.58 -2.68 12.25
CA HIS A 232 -7.93 -2.79 10.94
C HIS A 232 -7.67 -1.45 10.24
N ARG A 233 -8.52 -0.43 10.45
CA ARG A 233 -8.48 0.83 9.69
C ARG A 233 -7.47 1.84 10.25
N LEU A 234 -6.20 1.44 10.41
CA LEU A 234 -5.15 2.26 11.03
C LEU A 234 -4.91 3.62 10.37
N ARG A 235 -5.27 3.79 9.11
CA ARG A 235 -5.19 5.12 8.45
C ARG A 235 -6.14 6.16 9.08
N LEU A 236 -7.13 5.74 9.87
CA LEU A 236 -8.05 6.60 10.62
C LEU A 236 -7.60 6.85 12.06
N GLU A 237 -6.57 6.14 12.51
CA GLU A 237 -6.04 6.24 13.86
C GLU A 237 -4.94 7.30 13.90
N GLU A 238 -5.22 8.42 14.58
CA GLU A 238 -4.27 9.55 14.69
C GLU A 238 -2.89 9.09 15.19
N LYS A 239 -2.88 8.19 16.19
CA LYS A 239 -1.63 7.65 16.75
C LYS A 239 -0.82 6.88 15.69
N ALA A 240 -1.48 6.05 14.88
CA ALA A 240 -0.81 5.28 13.82
C ALA A 240 -0.24 6.19 12.73
N VAL A 241 -1.02 7.18 12.30
CA VAL A 241 -0.61 8.13 11.26
C VAL A 241 0.53 9.03 11.75
N ASN A 242 0.47 9.53 13.01
CA ASN A 242 1.55 10.30 13.60
C ASN A 242 2.83 9.48 13.74
N THR A 243 2.73 8.24 14.22
CA THR A 243 3.88 7.32 14.32
C THR A 243 4.55 7.13 12.96
N ALA A 244 3.76 6.86 11.90
CA ALA A 244 4.29 6.72 10.54
C ALA A 244 4.97 8.00 10.05
N LEU A 245 4.35 9.16 10.29
CA LEU A 245 4.87 10.46 9.86
C LEU A 245 6.19 10.82 10.56
N ASP A 246 6.25 10.66 11.87
CA ASP A 246 7.44 10.99 12.66
C ASP A 246 8.61 10.06 12.30
N TRP A 247 8.32 8.78 12.11
CA TRP A 247 9.31 7.80 11.69
C TRP A 247 9.84 8.10 10.28
N LEU A 248 8.96 8.40 9.32
CA LEU A 248 9.37 8.79 7.96
C LEU A 248 10.21 10.07 7.95
N LYS A 249 9.86 11.07 8.77
CA LYS A 249 10.69 12.29 8.93
C LYS A 249 12.07 11.98 9.49
N ALA A 250 12.16 11.07 10.44
CA ALA A 250 13.44 10.68 11.03
C ALA A 250 14.32 9.91 10.05
N THR A 251 13.70 8.99 9.28
CA THR A 251 14.38 8.11 8.33
C THR A 251 14.76 8.83 7.02
N ALA A 252 13.97 9.83 6.60
CA ALA A 252 14.21 10.61 5.39
C ALA A 252 15.14 11.83 5.62
N ARG A 253 15.83 11.92 6.76
CA ARG A 253 16.86 12.95 6.96
C ARG A 253 18.08 12.63 6.08
N PRO A 254 18.73 13.70 5.52
CA PRO A 254 19.96 13.52 4.73
C PRO A 254 21.07 12.90 5.54
#